data_74bb9bcbecf1ea459e1a7cd83e26be09
#
_entry.id   74bb9bcbecf1ea459e1a7cd83e26be09
#
_cell.length_a   1.000
_cell.length_b   1.000
_cell.length_c   1.000
_cell.angle_alpha   90.00
_cell.angle_beta   90.00
_cell.angle_gamma   90.00
#
_symmetry.space_group_name_H-M   'P 1'
#
loop_
_entity.id
_entity.type
_entity.pdbx_description
1 polymer ?
#
loop_
_entity_poly.entity_id
_entity_poly.type
_entity_poly.pdbx_seq_one_letter_code
_entity_poly.pdbx_strand_id
1 'polypeptide(L)'
;MSDWTDLIQATTAHDPLSGAINTPIQLSSTFHQASFDTFGHFDYARSGNPTREVGEAAIAKLEHGTQGFLFSTGMAAISSVLFTLSAGDHLVVSKHVYGGTFRVLEDILPRWGITHTFVDFSDVAAVTAAITPATKALYIETPSNPVLQITDIAAIVAVAKQHGLLTIADNTFMSPFFQKPLDLGVDIVVHSATKFLAGHSDILAGAVVVKDKQLAERIYFIQNAVGATLGVLDTWLLLRGIKTLGVRMAQSSQSALQLAQHLAQHPSVTRVLYPGLATHPGHTIHTSQATSGGAVLSFDVGSQDNARKVVTALKIPVFSVSLGAVESIVSYPPKMSHAELNQAELSASGITPGLLRFSVGLEDVTDLIADLDHALAQIEA
;
A
#
# COMPACT_ATOMS: atom_id res chain seq x y z
N MET A 1 3.45 9.42 -21.52
CA MET A 1 3.05 10.78 -21.08
C MET A 1 3.59 10.99 -19.68
N SER A 2 3.44 12.19 -19.10
CA SER A 2 3.81 12.36 -17.68
C SER A 2 2.79 11.69 -16.77
N ASP A 3 3.19 11.31 -15.54
CA ASP A 3 2.29 10.70 -14.56
C ASP A 3 1.03 11.54 -14.30
N TRP A 4 1.16 12.86 -14.29
CA TRP A 4 0.03 13.80 -14.15
C TRP A 4 -1.03 13.63 -15.24
N THR A 5 -0.58 13.47 -16.49
CA THR A 5 -1.48 13.26 -17.63
C THR A 5 -2.08 11.86 -17.57
N ASP A 6 -1.29 10.86 -17.20
CA ASP A 6 -1.73 9.47 -17.13
C ASP A 6 -2.78 9.23 -16.05
N LEU A 7 -2.70 9.91 -14.88
CA LEU A 7 -3.74 9.88 -13.86
C LEU A 7 -5.13 10.27 -14.40
N ILE A 8 -5.19 11.25 -15.29
CA ILE A 8 -6.45 11.71 -15.91
C ILE A 8 -6.85 10.81 -17.07
N GLN A 9 -5.92 10.54 -17.99
CA GLN A 9 -6.24 9.84 -19.24
C GLN A 9 -6.53 8.35 -19.05
N ALA A 10 -5.80 7.68 -18.13
CA ALA A 10 -6.02 6.26 -17.84
C ALA A 10 -7.37 5.98 -17.16
N THR A 11 -7.90 6.97 -16.42
CA THR A 11 -9.17 6.85 -15.69
C THR A 11 -10.38 7.41 -16.46
N THR A 12 -10.19 7.82 -17.71
CA THR A 12 -11.24 8.39 -18.53
C THR A 12 -11.57 7.45 -19.69
N ALA A 13 -12.79 6.90 -19.69
CA ALA A 13 -13.34 6.14 -20.81
C ALA A 13 -14.64 6.79 -21.26
N HIS A 14 -14.68 7.22 -22.51
CA HIS A 14 -15.88 7.84 -23.09
C HIS A 14 -16.94 6.77 -23.35
N ASP A 15 -18.19 7.07 -23.00
CA ASP A 15 -19.30 6.23 -23.41
C ASP A 15 -19.54 6.36 -24.92
N PRO A 16 -19.38 5.29 -25.71
CA PRO A 16 -19.54 5.38 -27.17
C PRO A 16 -20.99 5.63 -27.59
N LEU A 17 -21.98 5.38 -26.76
CA LEU A 17 -23.39 5.57 -27.08
C LEU A 17 -23.86 7.00 -26.80
N SER A 18 -23.53 7.55 -25.64
CA SER A 18 -23.98 8.88 -25.22
C SER A 18 -22.96 9.98 -25.44
N GLY A 19 -21.68 9.63 -25.66
CA GLY A 19 -20.57 10.58 -25.69
C GLY A 19 -20.16 11.12 -24.31
N ALA A 20 -20.70 10.56 -23.22
CA ALA A 20 -20.33 10.98 -21.87
C ALA A 20 -18.84 10.81 -21.64
N ILE A 21 -18.19 11.83 -21.06
CA ILE A 21 -16.74 11.83 -20.80
C ILE A 21 -16.33 11.04 -19.54
N ASN A 22 -17.29 10.64 -18.73
CA ASN A 22 -17.03 9.86 -17.53
C ASN A 22 -17.29 8.37 -17.78
N THR A 23 -16.53 7.49 -17.14
CA THR A 23 -16.71 6.05 -17.23
C THR A 23 -18.13 5.67 -16.81
N PRO A 24 -18.89 4.91 -17.63
CA PRO A 24 -20.22 4.43 -17.26
C PRO A 24 -20.17 3.46 -16.08
N ILE A 25 -21.24 3.45 -15.26
CA ILE A 25 -21.45 2.49 -14.19
C ILE A 25 -22.30 1.34 -14.72
N GLN A 26 -21.67 0.19 -15.01
CA GLN A 26 -22.36 -0.98 -15.56
C GLN A 26 -22.68 -1.98 -14.46
N LEU A 27 -23.91 -1.93 -13.91
CA LEU A 27 -24.33 -2.78 -12.79
C LEU A 27 -24.75 -4.19 -13.17
N SER A 28 -24.69 -4.58 -14.45
CA SER A 28 -25.11 -5.92 -14.89
C SER A 28 -24.22 -7.03 -14.28
N SER A 29 -24.84 -8.10 -13.79
CA SER A 29 -24.14 -9.32 -13.35
C SER A 29 -23.91 -10.29 -14.52
N THR A 30 -24.77 -10.26 -15.56
CA THR A 30 -24.72 -11.16 -16.73
C THR A 30 -24.87 -10.36 -18.01
N PHE A 31 -24.34 -10.89 -19.09
CA PHE A 31 -24.34 -10.22 -20.40
C PHE A 31 -24.91 -11.14 -21.47
N HIS A 32 -25.77 -10.60 -22.34
CA HIS A 32 -26.37 -11.31 -23.46
C HIS A 32 -25.30 -11.76 -24.46
N GLN A 33 -25.40 -13.02 -24.91
CA GLN A 33 -24.53 -13.59 -25.94
C GLN A 33 -25.24 -13.55 -27.30
N ALA A 34 -24.48 -13.25 -28.35
CA ALA A 34 -25.06 -13.03 -29.68
C ALA A 34 -25.63 -14.34 -30.27
N SER A 35 -25.00 -15.50 -30.02
CA SER A 35 -25.45 -16.81 -30.46
C SER A 35 -24.86 -17.93 -29.60
N PHE A 36 -25.26 -19.15 -29.84
CA PHE A 36 -24.67 -20.34 -29.21
C PHE A 36 -23.16 -20.49 -29.48
N ASP A 37 -22.71 -20.10 -30.66
CA ASP A 37 -21.33 -20.27 -31.12
C ASP A 37 -20.47 -18.98 -30.98
N THR A 38 -21.07 -17.83 -30.59
CA THR A 38 -20.38 -16.54 -30.55
C THR A 38 -20.64 -15.82 -29.24
N PHE A 39 -19.59 -15.79 -28.40
CA PHE A 39 -19.62 -15.11 -27.13
C PHE A 39 -19.04 -13.70 -27.28
N GLY A 40 -19.63 -12.74 -26.54
CA GLY A 40 -19.12 -11.40 -26.41
C GLY A 40 -17.90 -11.32 -25.49
N HIS A 41 -17.34 -10.11 -25.36
CA HIS A 41 -16.21 -9.87 -24.46
C HIS A 41 -16.58 -10.12 -22.98
N PHE A 42 -17.81 -9.83 -22.61
CA PHE A 42 -18.34 -10.08 -21.27
C PHE A 42 -19.41 -11.18 -21.29
N ASP A 43 -19.40 -12.01 -20.26
CA ASP A 43 -20.42 -13.02 -20.00
C ASP A 43 -21.01 -12.87 -18.59
N TYR A 44 -20.13 -12.75 -17.59
CA TYR A 44 -20.47 -12.68 -16.19
C TYR A 44 -19.54 -11.70 -15.44
N ALA A 45 -20.11 -10.82 -14.59
CA ALA A 45 -19.39 -9.70 -13.99
C ALA A 45 -18.21 -10.11 -13.08
N ARG A 46 -18.21 -11.33 -12.52
CA ARG A 46 -17.06 -11.85 -11.78
C ARG A 46 -15.86 -12.07 -12.71
N SER A 47 -16.09 -12.58 -13.91
CA SER A 47 -15.04 -12.79 -14.92
C SER A 47 -14.58 -11.49 -15.57
N GLY A 48 -15.52 -10.57 -15.86
CA GLY A 48 -15.24 -9.27 -16.49
C GLY A 48 -16.42 -8.31 -16.35
N ASN A 49 -16.13 -7.02 -16.17
CA ASN A 49 -17.14 -5.97 -16.12
C ASN A 49 -16.60 -4.69 -16.78
N PRO A 50 -17.35 -3.99 -17.64
CA PRO A 50 -16.85 -2.83 -18.38
C PRO A 50 -16.30 -1.71 -17.49
N THR A 51 -16.91 -1.43 -16.35
CA THR A 51 -16.41 -0.41 -15.39
C THR A 51 -15.15 -0.87 -14.71
N ARG A 52 -15.10 -2.15 -14.26
CA ARG A 52 -13.92 -2.70 -13.58
C ARG A 52 -12.72 -2.79 -14.51
N GLU A 53 -12.92 -3.14 -15.77
CA GLU A 53 -11.85 -3.20 -16.78
C GLU A 53 -11.15 -1.85 -16.97
N VAL A 54 -11.89 -0.74 -16.94
CA VAL A 54 -11.28 0.60 -16.98
C VAL A 54 -10.39 0.85 -15.76
N GLY A 55 -10.83 0.43 -14.57
CA GLY A 55 -10.03 0.55 -13.36
C GLY A 55 -8.78 -0.34 -13.37
N GLU A 56 -8.91 -1.57 -13.85
CA GLU A 56 -7.81 -2.52 -14.00
C GLU A 56 -6.77 -2.03 -15.02
N ALA A 57 -7.22 -1.49 -16.15
CA ALA A 57 -6.35 -0.88 -17.14
C ALA A 57 -5.67 0.40 -16.60
N ALA A 58 -6.38 1.21 -15.82
CA ALA A 58 -5.83 2.42 -15.23
C ALA A 58 -4.68 2.11 -14.27
N ILE A 59 -4.88 1.17 -13.32
CA ILE A 59 -3.82 0.84 -12.35
C ILE A 59 -2.62 0.15 -13.03
N ALA A 60 -2.87 -0.70 -14.04
CA ALA A 60 -1.80 -1.29 -14.85
C ALA A 60 -0.93 -0.20 -15.50
N LYS A 61 -1.54 0.79 -16.12
CA LYS A 61 -0.82 1.89 -16.77
C LYS A 61 -0.02 2.72 -15.78
N LEU A 62 -0.60 3.04 -14.62
CA LEU A 62 0.04 3.88 -13.60
C LEU A 62 1.27 3.20 -12.97
N GLU A 63 1.24 1.88 -12.78
CA GLU A 63 2.38 1.09 -12.29
C GLU A 63 3.34 0.67 -13.43
N HIS A 64 3.11 1.06 -14.67
CA HIS A 64 3.85 0.62 -15.85
C HIS A 64 3.80 -0.90 -16.07
N GLY A 65 2.69 -1.53 -15.68
CA GLY A 65 2.39 -2.94 -15.91
C GLY A 65 1.68 -3.20 -17.24
N THR A 66 1.52 -4.46 -17.58
CA THR A 66 0.74 -4.92 -18.74
C THR A 66 -0.67 -5.29 -18.37
N GLN A 67 -0.88 -5.76 -17.14
CA GLN A 67 -2.19 -6.18 -16.63
C GLN A 67 -2.36 -5.76 -15.18
N GLY A 68 -3.52 -5.21 -14.87
CA GLY A 68 -3.99 -4.89 -13.51
C GLY A 68 -5.21 -5.71 -13.14
N PHE A 69 -5.42 -5.89 -11.84
CA PHE A 69 -6.55 -6.60 -11.26
C PHE A 69 -7.05 -5.84 -10.04
N LEU A 70 -8.37 -5.68 -9.94
CA LEU A 70 -9.00 -5.02 -8.80
C LEU A 70 -9.76 -6.00 -7.91
N PHE A 71 -9.51 -5.90 -6.62
CA PHE A 71 -10.02 -6.78 -5.58
C PHE A 71 -10.88 -6.01 -4.58
N SER A 72 -11.78 -6.72 -3.89
CA SER A 72 -12.68 -6.15 -2.88
C SER A 72 -11.97 -5.50 -1.68
N THR A 73 -10.73 -5.90 -1.40
CA THR A 73 -9.89 -5.33 -0.32
C THR A 73 -8.40 -5.49 -0.65
N GLY A 74 -7.53 -4.73 0.03
CA GLY A 74 -6.08 -4.95 -0.03
C GLY A 74 -5.69 -6.37 0.39
N MET A 75 -6.34 -6.93 1.43
CA MET A 75 -6.09 -8.31 1.86
C MET A 75 -6.54 -9.34 0.83
N ALA A 76 -7.63 -9.09 0.10
CA ALA A 76 -8.04 -9.96 -1.00
C ALA A 76 -7.00 -9.97 -2.15
N ALA A 77 -6.40 -8.81 -2.44
CA ALA A 77 -5.31 -8.68 -3.40
C ALA A 77 -4.06 -9.47 -2.94
N ILE A 78 -3.59 -9.22 -1.72
CA ILE A 78 -2.43 -9.90 -1.12
C ILE A 78 -2.66 -11.42 -1.08
N SER A 79 -3.80 -11.88 -0.54
CA SER A 79 -4.12 -13.31 -0.46
C SER A 79 -4.18 -13.96 -1.82
N SER A 80 -4.75 -13.29 -2.84
CA SER A 80 -4.80 -13.83 -4.21
C SER A 80 -3.41 -14.00 -4.82
N VAL A 81 -2.48 -13.09 -4.54
CA VAL A 81 -1.07 -13.26 -4.94
C VAL A 81 -0.44 -14.43 -4.19
N LEU A 82 -0.64 -14.55 -2.88
CA LEU A 82 -0.11 -15.65 -2.08
C LEU A 82 -0.69 -17.02 -2.48
N PHE A 83 -1.93 -17.07 -2.97
CA PHE A 83 -2.56 -18.30 -3.52
C PHE A 83 -1.96 -18.75 -4.86
N THR A 84 -1.05 -18.00 -5.45
CA THR A 84 -0.23 -18.50 -6.56
C THR A 84 0.81 -19.51 -6.11
N LEU A 85 1.09 -19.62 -4.83
CA LEU A 85 2.01 -20.61 -4.25
C LEU A 85 1.31 -21.96 -4.05
N SER A 86 2.10 -23.00 -3.89
CA SER A 86 1.66 -24.39 -3.71
C SER A 86 2.13 -24.95 -2.37
N ALA A 87 1.54 -26.06 -1.93
CA ALA A 87 2.00 -26.76 -0.75
C ALA A 87 3.49 -27.16 -0.90
N GLY A 88 4.28 -26.89 0.13
CA GLY A 88 5.73 -27.10 0.13
C GLY A 88 6.54 -25.87 -0.26
N ASP A 89 5.90 -24.81 -0.80
CA ASP A 89 6.57 -23.55 -1.11
C ASP A 89 6.90 -22.74 0.16
N HIS A 90 7.94 -21.94 0.04
CA HIS A 90 8.42 -21.04 1.10
C HIS A 90 8.54 -19.61 0.58
N LEU A 91 8.26 -18.63 1.47
CA LEU A 91 8.51 -17.21 1.23
C LEU A 91 9.53 -16.65 2.21
N VAL A 92 10.37 -15.73 1.72
CA VAL A 92 11.10 -14.81 2.60
C VAL A 92 10.36 -13.47 2.59
N VAL A 93 10.05 -12.95 3.75
CA VAL A 93 9.14 -11.81 3.93
C VAL A 93 9.81 -10.74 4.78
N SER A 94 9.66 -9.47 4.40
CA SER A 94 10.09 -8.35 5.23
C SER A 94 9.45 -8.44 6.62
N LYS A 95 10.25 -8.30 7.68
CA LYS A 95 9.78 -8.43 9.07
C LYS A 95 8.73 -7.37 9.46
N HIS A 96 8.71 -6.25 8.75
CA HIS A 96 7.79 -5.13 8.99
C HIS A 96 6.72 -5.09 7.89
N VAL A 97 5.84 -6.06 7.86
CA VAL A 97 4.69 -6.08 6.97
C VAL A 97 3.41 -5.68 7.70
N TYR A 98 2.42 -5.27 6.94
CA TYR A 98 1.09 -4.97 7.46
C TYR A 98 0.53 -6.15 8.28
N GLY A 99 -0.10 -5.87 9.43
CA GLY A 99 -0.63 -6.90 10.34
C GLY A 99 -1.60 -7.89 9.69
N GLY A 100 -2.36 -7.46 8.67
CA GLY A 100 -3.19 -8.37 7.88
C GLY A 100 -2.37 -9.39 7.08
N THR A 101 -1.26 -8.95 6.49
CA THR A 101 -0.31 -9.83 5.79
C THR A 101 0.33 -10.81 6.77
N PHE A 102 0.76 -10.33 7.92
CA PHE A 102 1.29 -11.16 9.02
C PHE A 102 0.30 -12.28 9.40
N ARG A 103 -0.98 -11.96 9.66
CA ARG A 103 -2.01 -12.96 10.00
C ARG A 103 -2.20 -14.03 8.93
N VAL A 104 -2.21 -13.64 7.66
CA VAL A 104 -2.36 -14.61 6.57
C VAL A 104 -1.17 -15.56 6.53
N LEU A 105 0.05 -15.03 6.72
CA LEU A 105 1.28 -15.82 6.73
C LEU A 105 1.34 -16.76 7.93
N GLU A 106 1.01 -16.30 9.14
CA GLU A 106 1.10 -17.10 10.37
C GLU A 106 -0.05 -18.08 10.56
N ASP A 107 -1.30 -17.65 10.29
CA ASP A 107 -2.48 -18.41 10.71
C ASP A 107 -3.18 -19.16 9.57
N ILE A 108 -2.99 -18.75 8.32
CA ILE A 108 -3.73 -19.30 7.16
C ILE A 108 -2.84 -20.17 6.28
N LEU A 109 -1.74 -19.63 5.75
CA LEU A 109 -0.89 -20.34 4.79
C LEU A 109 -0.26 -21.63 5.33
N PRO A 110 0.13 -21.74 6.61
CA PRO A 110 0.67 -22.99 7.16
C PRO A 110 -0.32 -24.16 7.08
N ARG A 111 -1.64 -23.87 7.13
CA ARG A 111 -2.70 -24.89 6.97
C ARG A 111 -2.71 -25.52 5.59
N TRP A 112 -2.12 -24.84 4.61
CA TRP A 112 -1.99 -25.30 3.21
C TRP A 112 -0.57 -25.75 2.88
N GLY A 113 0.28 -25.88 3.89
CA GLY A 113 1.66 -26.36 3.73
C GLY A 113 2.59 -25.33 3.11
N ILE A 114 2.25 -24.05 3.13
CA ILE A 114 3.12 -22.94 2.69
C ILE A 114 3.80 -22.37 3.94
N THR A 115 5.11 -22.23 3.86
CA THR A 115 5.95 -21.74 4.96
C THR A 115 6.55 -20.37 4.65
N HIS A 116 7.01 -19.66 5.67
CA HIS A 116 7.65 -18.36 5.51
C HIS A 116 8.75 -18.12 6.55
N THR A 117 9.61 -17.13 6.27
CA THR A 117 10.61 -16.61 7.20
C THR A 117 10.62 -15.09 7.16
N PHE A 118 10.39 -14.44 8.30
CA PHE A 118 10.52 -12.99 8.43
C PHE A 118 11.99 -12.59 8.58
N VAL A 119 12.43 -11.61 7.80
CA VAL A 119 13.82 -11.13 7.75
C VAL A 119 13.85 -9.61 7.69
N ASP A 120 14.92 -9.02 8.21
CA ASP A 120 15.20 -7.60 8.00
C ASP A 120 15.66 -7.34 6.57
N PHE A 121 14.81 -6.75 5.73
CA PHE A 121 15.12 -6.48 4.33
C PHE A 121 16.01 -5.25 4.12
N SER A 122 16.42 -4.56 5.17
CA SER A 122 17.54 -3.60 5.09
C SER A 122 18.91 -4.31 5.09
N ASP A 123 18.95 -5.61 5.46
CA ASP A 123 20.12 -6.48 5.40
C ASP A 123 19.99 -7.51 4.27
N VAL A 124 20.55 -7.20 3.12
CA VAL A 124 20.54 -8.07 1.92
C VAL A 124 21.22 -9.41 2.17
N ALA A 125 22.24 -9.46 3.03
CA ALA A 125 22.93 -10.71 3.38
C ALA A 125 22.02 -11.62 4.20
N ALA A 126 21.27 -11.07 5.16
CA ALA A 126 20.27 -11.82 5.93
C ALA A 126 19.16 -12.36 5.03
N VAL A 127 18.66 -11.56 4.06
CA VAL A 127 17.67 -12.03 3.07
C VAL A 127 18.21 -13.20 2.27
N THR A 128 19.45 -13.10 1.77
CA THR A 128 20.08 -14.17 0.99
C THR A 128 20.27 -15.45 1.83
N ALA A 129 20.66 -15.32 3.09
CA ALA A 129 20.85 -16.46 4.00
C ALA A 129 19.54 -17.18 4.36
N ALA A 130 18.40 -16.49 4.29
CA ALA A 130 17.07 -17.07 4.57
C ALA A 130 16.49 -17.86 3.37
N ILE A 131 17.09 -17.77 2.19
CA ILE A 131 16.63 -18.50 1.01
C ILE A 131 16.93 -20.00 1.17
N THR A 132 15.91 -20.81 0.94
CA THR A 132 15.98 -22.29 0.95
C THR A 132 15.65 -22.83 -0.43
N PRO A 133 15.88 -24.13 -0.74
CA PRO A 133 15.44 -24.73 -2.00
C PRO A 133 13.92 -24.68 -2.23
N ALA A 134 13.12 -24.55 -1.16
CA ALA A 134 11.67 -24.40 -1.23
C ALA A 134 11.22 -22.96 -1.48
N THR A 135 12.09 -21.98 -1.36
CA THR A 135 11.74 -20.55 -1.52
C THR A 135 11.29 -20.27 -2.96
N LYS A 136 10.17 -19.56 -3.11
CA LYS A 136 9.58 -19.18 -4.40
C LYS A 136 9.44 -17.68 -4.57
N ALA A 137 9.34 -16.94 -3.47
CA ALA A 137 9.14 -15.49 -3.55
C ALA A 137 9.80 -14.73 -2.39
N LEU A 138 10.15 -13.47 -2.67
CA LEU A 138 10.54 -12.46 -1.70
C LEU A 138 9.43 -11.41 -1.62
N TYR A 139 8.89 -11.15 -0.42
CA TYR A 139 7.80 -10.20 -0.19
C TYR A 139 8.34 -8.92 0.47
N ILE A 140 8.24 -7.80 -0.23
CA ILE A 140 8.76 -6.48 0.13
C ILE A 140 7.60 -5.58 0.56
N GLU A 141 7.77 -4.84 1.67
CA GLU A 141 6.95 -3.67 2.00
C GLU A 141 7.89 -2.50 2.30
N THR A 142 7.86 -1.45 1.48
CA THR A 142 8.77 -0.30 1.60
C THR A 142 8.15 1.00 1.06
N PRO A 143 8.14 2.09 1.88
CA PRO A 143 8.46 2.15 3.31
C PRO A 143 7.54 1.25 4.14
N SER A 144 8.06 0.65 5.21
CA SER A 144 7.30 -0.27 6.05
C SER A 144 6.36 0.45 7.03
N ASN A 145 5.29 -0.23 7.45
CA ASN A 145 4.36 0.28 8.47
C ASN A 145 4.68 -0.34 9.84
N PRO A 146 4.80 0.44 10.94
CA PRO A 146 4.71 1.90 11.04
C PRO A 146 6.07 2.59 11.11
N VAL A 147 7.17 1.84 11.10
CA VAL A 147 8.53 2.35 11.40
C VAL A 147 9.23 2.96 10.18
N LEU A 148 8.59 2.90 9.01
CA LEU A 148 9.07 3.50 7.75
C LEU A 148 10.49 3.03 7.37
N GLN A 149 10.83 1.78 7.70
CA GLN A 149 12.07 1.17 7.28
C GLN A 149 12.11 1.04 5.76
N ILE A 150 13.27 1.31 5.17
CA ILE A 150 13.47 1.27 3.72
C ILE A 150 14.19 -0.02 3.34
N THR A 151 13.66 -0.67 2.32
CA THR A 151 14.29 -1.78 1.59
C THR A 151 14.85 -1.26 0.28
N ASP A 152 16.08 -1.64 -0.07
CA ASP A 152 16.63 -1.43 -1.41
C ASP A 152 15.98 -2.42 -2.38
N ILE A 153 14.98 -1.95 -3.12
CA ILE A 153 14.21 -2.79 -4.06
C ILE A 153 15.15 -3.41 -5.11
N ALA A 154 16.06 -2.63 -5.68
CA ALA A 154 16.94 -3.11 -6.75
C ALA A 154 17.90 -4.20 -6.24
N ALA A 155 18.42 -4.06 -5.03
CA ALA A 155 19.26 -5.08 -4.40
C ALA A 155 18.51 -6.38 -4.15
N ILE A 156 17.27 -6.30 -3.62
CA ILE A 156 16.42 -7.49 -3.39
C ILE A 156 16.03 -8.17 -4.70
N VAL A 157 15.68 -7.38 -5.74
CA VAL A 157 15.40 -7.91 -7.09
C VAL A 157 16.62 -8.63 -7.67
N ALA A 158 17.85 -8.10 -7.44
CA ALA A 158 19.07 -8.78 -7.88
C ALA A 158 19.27 -10.14 -7.20
N VAL A 159 19.02 -10.22 -5.88
CA VAL A 159 19.04 -11.48 -5.14
C VAL A 159 17.99 -12.46 -5.68
N ALA A 160 16.75 -12.00 -5.88
CA ALA A 160 15.68 -12.84 -6.40
C ALA A 160 16.03 -13.43 -7.77
N LYS A 161 16.56 -12.62 -8.69
CA LYS A 161 16.98 -13.07 -10.02
C LYS A 161 18.09 -14.12 -9.98
N GLN A 162 19.07 -13.96 -9.09
CA GLN A 162 20.17 -14.94 -8.92
C GLN A 162 19.65 -16.33 -8.48
N HIS A 163 18.54 -16.36 -7.74
CA HIS A 163 17.94 -17.57 -7.21
C HIS A 163 16.68 -18.04 -7.97
N GLY A 164 16.28 -17.34 -9.05
CA GLY A 164 15.08 -17.68 -9.82
C GLY A 164 13.78 -17.51 -9.03
N LEU A 165 13.72 -16.52 -8.13
CA LEU A 165 12.58 -16.24 -7.26
C LEU A 165 11.73 -15.10 -7.80
N LEU A 166 10.44 -15.12 -7.48
CA LEU A 166 9.55 -13.98 -7.71
C LEU A 166 9.76 -12.90 -6.65
N THR A 167 9.51 -11.67 -7.03
CA THR A 167 9.45 -10.51 -6.13
C THR A 167 8.04 -9.94 -6.08
N ILE A 168 7.54 -9.71 -4.87
CA ILE A 168 6.24 -9.09 -4.60
C ILE A 168 6.51 -7.82 -3.79
N ALA A 169 6.00 -6.67 -4.23
CA ALA A 169 6.15 -5.41 -3.49
C ALA A 169 4.78 -4.81 -3.16
N ASP A 170 4.56 -4.54 -1.89
CA ASP A 170 3.45 -3.71 -1.43
C ASP A 170 3.86 -2.24 -1.55
N ASN A 171 3.26 -1.54 -2.53
CA ASN A 171 3.54 -0.14 -2.86
C ASN A 171 2.46 0.81 -2.32
N THR A 172 1.69 0.38 -1.33
CA THR A 172 0.55 1.14 -0.78
C THR A 172 0.94 2.53 -0.28
N PHE A 173 2.08 2.68 0.42
CA PHE A 173 2.49 3.95 1.04
C PHE A 173 2.94 4.99 0.01
N MET A 174 3.61 4.56 -1.04
CA MET A 174 4.15 5.49 -2.05
C MET A 174 3.20 5.74 -3.19
N SER A 175 2.29 4.82 -3.45
CA SER A 175 1.45 4.79 -4.65
C SER A 175 2.27 4.79 -5.96
N PRO A 176 1.67 4.51 -7.12
CA PRO A 176 2.39 4.60 -8.39
C PRO A 176 2.83 6.02 -8.75
N PHE A 177 2.40 7.03 -8.00
CA PHE A 177 2.77 8.42 -8.24
C PHE A 177 4.19 8.74 -7.77
N PHE A 178 4.65 8.13 -6.66
CA PHE A 178 5.99 8.38 -6.12
C PHE A 178 6.98 7.24 -6.31
N GLN A 179 6.52 6.01 -6.47
CA GLN A 179 7.37 4.83 -6.63
C GLN A 179 6.75 3.84 -7.59
N LYS A 180 7.56 3.27 -8.47
CA LYS A 180 7.14 2.27 -9.47
C LYS A 180 8.02 1.02 -9.37
N PRO A 181 7.68 0.07 -8.49
CA PRO A 181 8.49 -1.12 -8.27
C PRO A 181 8.69 -1.99 -9.52
N LEU A 182 7.70 -2.02 -10.44
CA LEU A 182 7.85 -2.75 -11.71
C LEU A 182 8.98 -2.21 -12.59
N ASP A 183 9.30 -0.91 -12.51
CA ASP A 183 10.42 -0.32 -13.25
C ASP A 183 11.77 -0.65 -12.61
N LEU A 184 11.76 -1.00 -11.33
CA LEU A 184 12.93 -1.48 -10.58
C LEU A 184 13.12 -3.00 -10.72
N GLY A 185 12.24 -3.67 -11.48
CA GLY A 185 12.35 -5.09 -11.81
C GLY A 185 11.58 -6.03 -10.89
N VAL A 186 10.68 -5.53 -10.05
CA VAL A 186 9.74 -6.32 -9.27
C VAL A 186 8.75 -7.02 -10.22
N ASP A 187 8.32 -8.25 -9.90
CA ASP A 187 7.42 -9.03 -10.73
C ASP A 187 5.95 -8.74 -10.47
N ILE A 188 5.58 -8.53 -9.22
CA ILE A 188 4.20 -8.33 -8.77
C ILE A 188 4.15 -7.12 -7.83
N VAL A 189 3.30 -6.14 -8.13
CA VAL A 189 3.00 -5.03 -7.24
C VAL A 189 1.61 -5.19 -6.66
N VAL A 190 1.47 -5.01 -5.35
CA VAL A 190 0.18 -5.02 -4.65
C VAL A 190 -0.09 -3.67 -4.00
N HIS A 191 -1.37 -3.33 -3.88
CA HIS A 191 -1.84 -2.14 -3.18
C HIS A 191 -3.06 -2.44 -2.33
N SER A 192 -3.10 -1.88 -1.16
CA SER A 192 -4.37 -1.52 -0.54
C SER A 192 -4.88 -0.24 -1.22
N ALA A 193 -5.70 -0.41 -2.28
CA ALA A 193 -6.26 0.72 -3.02
C ALA A 193 -7.25 1.56 -2.19
N THR A 194 -7.68 1.03 -1.04
CA THR A 194 -8.40 1.72 0.04
C THR A 194 -7.70 3.02 0.49
N LYS A 195 -6.36 3.07 0.39
CA LYS A 195 -5.52 4.14 0.92
C LYS A 195 -5.41 5.30 -0.09
N PHE A 196 -4.21 5.75 -0.39
CA PHE A 196 -3.97 6.90 -1.27
C PHE A 196 -4.64 6.81 -2.64
N LEU A 197 -4.79 5.63 -3.23
CA LEU A 197 -5.44 5.47 -4.53
C LEU A 197 -6.90 5.95 -4.49
N ALA A 198 -7.69 5.50 -3.52
CA ALA A 198 -9.06 5.99 -3.30
C ALA A 198 -9.07 7.38 -2.64
N GLY A 199 -8.36 7.53 -1.51
CA GLY A 199 -8.03 8.80 -0.88
C GLY A 199 -9.16 9.52 -0.13
N HIS A 200 -10.34 8.91 0.04
CA HIS A 200 -11.53 9.59 0.57
C HIS A 200 -12.23 8.84 1.71
N SER A 201 -11.59 7.82 2.29
CA SER A 201 -12.13 7.02 3.43
C SER A 201 -13.51 6.39 3.17
N ASP A 202 -13.88 6.18 1.91
CA ASP A 202 -15.26 5.83 1.47
C ASP A 202 -15.38 4.43 0.87
N ILE A 203 -14.27 3.78 0.47
CA ILE A 203 -14.28 2.43 -0.11
C ILE A 203 -13.21 1.52 0.47
N LEU A 204 -13.42 0.22 0.36
CA LEU A 204 -12.39 -0.81 0.48
C LEU A 204 -12.03 -1.30 -0.91
N ALA A 205 -10.75 -1.34 -1.24
CA ALA A 205 -10.28 -1.85 -2.52
C ALA A 205 -8.86 -2.41 -2.41
N GLY A 206 -8.52 -3.36 -3.27
CA GLY A 206 -7.17 -3.86 -3.49
C GLY A 206 -6.80 -3.83 -4.96
N ALA A 207 -5.51 -3.77 -5.26
CA ALA A 207 -5.03 -3.88 -6.63
C ALA A 207 -3.78 -4.75 -6.71
N VAL A 208 -3.63 -5.45 -7.82
CA VAL A 208 -2.42 -6.20 -8.21
C VAL A 208 -2.05 -5.79 -9.62
N VAL A 209 -0.77 -5.58 -9.88
CA VAL A 209 -0.24 -5.24 -11.20
C VAL A 209 0.97 -6.10 -11.53
N VAL A 210 1.05 -6.59 -12.77
CA VAL A 210 2.15 -7.42 -13.28
C VAL A 210 2.54 -7.01 -14.70
N LYS A 211 3.75 -7.39 -15.10
CA LYS A 211 4.22 -7.28 -16.51
C LYS A 211 4.16 -8.62 -17.24
N ASP A 212 4.39 -9.72 -16.54
CA ASP A 212 4.45 -11.05 -17.12
C ASP A 212 3.05 -11.61 -17.42
N LYS A 213 2.88 -12.15 -18.64
CA LYS A 213 1.58 -12.69 -19.10
C LYS A 213 1.16 -13.96 -18.34
N GLN A 214 2.10 -14.83 -18.00
CA GLN A 214 1.78 -16.09 -17.30
C GLN A 214 1.38 -15.81 -15.85
N LEU A 215 2.05 -14.85 -15.21
CA LEU A 215 1.62 -14.36 -13.89
C LEU A 215 0.23 -13.72 -13.97
N ALA A 216 -0.05 -12.92 -15.00
CA ALA A 216 -1.35 -12.32 -15.21
C ALA A 216 -2.46 -13.38 -15.35
N GLU A 217 -2.27 -14.41 -16.17
CA GLU A 217 -3.22 -15.52 -16.36
C GLU A 217 -3.47 -16.25 -15.04
N ARG A 218 -2.43 -16.49 -14.24
CA ARG A 218 -2.53 -17.16 -12.94
C ARG A 218 -3.30 -16.33 -11.92
N ILE A 219 -3.01 -15.01 -11.83
CA ILE A 219 -3.71 -14.10 -10.92
C ILE A 219 -5.17 -13.93 -11.34
N TYR A 220 -5.46 -13.81 -12.65
CA TYR A 220 -6.83 -13.76 -13.17
C TYR A 220 -7.62 -15.02 -12.79
N PHE A 221 -7.00 -16.20 -12.97
CA PHE A 221 -7.63 -17.47 -12.59
C PHE A 221 -8.02 -17.47 -11.11
N ILE A 222 -7.13 -17.04 -10.22
CA ILE A 222 -7.39 -16.98 -8.78
C ILE A 222 -8.45 -15.94 -8.47
N GLN A 223 -8.36 -14.74 -9.05
CA GLN A 223 -9.37 -13.68 -8.86
C GLN A 223 -10.76 -14.19 -9.23
N ASN A 224 -10.91 -14.85 -10.37
CA ASN A 224 -12.18 -15.36 -10.84
C ASN A 224 -12.67 -16.59 -10.03
N ALA A 225 -11.78 -17.51 -9.67
CA ALA A 225 -12.13 -18.74 -8.92
C ALA A 225 -12.52 -18.42 -7.47
N VAL A 226 -11.75 -17.56 -6.79
CA VAL A 226 -12.04 -17.13 -5.40
C VAL A 226 -13.18 -16.12 -5.36
N GLY A 227 -13.32 -15.32 -6.42
CA GLY A 227 -14.42 -14.35 -6.56
C GLY A 227 -14.24 -13.04 -5.80
N ALA A 228 -13.02 -12.71 -5.36
CA ALA A 228 -12.74 -11.52 -4.56
C ALA A 228 -12.63 -10.23 -5.40
N THR A 229 -13.47 -10.07 -6.41
CA THR A 229 -13.48 -8.93 -7.36
C THR A 229 -14.04 -7.67 -6.72
N LEU A 230 -13.55 -6.51 -7.16
CA LEU A 230 -14.07 -5.21 -6.70
C LEU A 230 -15.44 -4.93 -7.28
N GLY A 231 -16.33 -4.36 -6.46
CA GLY A 231 -17.67 -3.92 -6.85
C GLY A 231 -17.62 -2.75 -7.85
N VAL A 232 -18.67 -2.63 -8.67
CA VAL A 232 -18.73 -1.64 -9.75
C VAL A 232 -18.74 -0.21 -9.22
N LEU A 233 -19.49 0.06 -8.15
CA LEU A 233 -19.54 1.39 -7.52
C LEU A 233 -18.22 1.74 -6.87
N ASP A 234 -17.61 0.79 -6.16
CA ASP A 234 -16.29 1.00 -5.54
C ASP A 234 -15.22 1.23 -6.60
N THR A 235 -15.31 0.52 -7.75
CA THR A 235 -14.42 0.77 -8.90
C THR A 235 -14.59 2.20 -9.43
N TRP A 236 -15.82 2.66 -9.57
CA TRP A 236 -16.09 4.01 -10.07
C TRP A 236 -15.57 5.09 -9.10
N LEU A 237 -15.77 4.90 -7.80
CA LEU A 237 -15.23 5.79 -6.76
C LEU A 237 -13.70 5.75 -6.75
N LEU A 238 -13.09 4.57 -6.91
CA LEU A 238 -11.64 4.43 -7.05
C LEU A 238 -11.11 5.21 -8.27
N LEU A 239 -11.73 5.08 -9.44
CA LEU A 239 -11.37 5.83 -10.64
C LEU A 239 -11.45 7.34 -10.38
N ARG A 240 -12.49 7.80 -9.68
CA ARG A 240 -12.64 9.20 -9.29
C ARG A 240 -11.53 9.66 -8.33
N GLY A 241 -11.17 8.83 -7.35
CA GLY A 241 -10.07 9.07 -6.42
C GLY A 241 -8.72 9.18 -7.13
N ILE A 242 -8.42 8.28 -8.06
CA ILE A 242 -7.16 8.26 -8.82
C ILE A 242 -6.97 9.57 -9.62
N LYS A 243 -8.05 10.16 -10.17
CA LYS A 243 -7.95 11.44 -10.92
C LYS A 243 -7.30 12.57 -10.12
N THR A 244 -7.43 12.56 -8.80
CA THR A 244 -6.84 13.57 -7.90
C THR A 244 -5.62 13.07 -7.14
N LEU A 245 -5.14 11.85 -7.41
CA LEU A 245 -4.01 11.26 -6.68
C LEU A 245 -2.78 12.18 -6.69
N GLY A 246 -2.41 12.72 -7.85
CA GLY A 246 -1.22 13.57 -7.99
C GLY A 246 -1.27 14.81 -7.11
N VAL A 247 -2.38 15.57 -7.15
CA VAL A 247 -2.52 16.79 -6.31
C VAL A 247 -2.59 16.46 -4.83
N ARG A 248 -3.23 15.35 -4.44
CA ARG A 248 -3.29 14.91 -3.03
C ARG A 248 -1.91 14.48 -2.54
N MET A 249 -1.23 13.63 -3.27
CA MET A 249 0.11 13.14 -2.89
C MET A 249 1.13 14.28 -2.83
N ALA A 250 1.15 15.17 -3.81
CA ALA A 250 2.06 16.31 -3.82
C ALA A 250 1.85 17.22 -2.60
N GLN A 251 0.61 17.60 -2.31
CA GLN A 251 0.29 18.46 -1.17
C GLN A 251 0.59 17.76 0.15
N SER A 252 0.08 16.54 0.35
CA SER A 252 0.28 15.80 1.61
C SER A 252 1.75 15.50 1.88
N SER A 253 2.55 15.18 0.86
CA SER A 253 3.98 14.92 1.06
C SER A 253 4.78 16.19 1.38
N GLN A 254 4.40 17.33 0.80
CA GLN A 254 5.01 18.61 1.15
C GLN A 254 4.70 18.97 2.62
N SER A 255 3.46 18.81 3.04
CA SER A 255 3.06 19.03 4.45
C SER A 255 3.74 18.03 5.38
N ALA A 256 3.86 16.75 4.98
CA ALA A 256 4.55 15.73 5.78
C ALA A 256 6.03 16.05 6.01
N LEU A 257 6.73 16.59 5.01
CA LEU A 257 8.12 17.03 5.17
C LEU A 257 8.24 18.17 6.18
N GLN A 258 7.38 19.17 6.10
CA GLN A 258 7.39 20.32 7.03
C GLN A 258 7.08 19.85 8.46
N LEU A 259 6.07 18.98 8.65
CA LEU A 259 5.73 18.40 9.94
C LEU A 259 6.88 17.55 10.50
N ALA A 260 7.53 16.74 9.68
CA ALA A 260 8.67 15.90 10.10
C ALA A 260 9.87 16.78 10.53
N GLN A 261 10.14 17.87 9.81
CA GLN A 261 11.20 18.82 10.16
C GLN A 261 10.90 19.57 11.47
N HIS A 262 9.64 19.98 11.67
CA HIS A 262 9.20 20.63 12.90
C HIS A 262 9.28 19.67 14.10
N LEU A 263 8.72 18.49 14.00
CA LEU A 263 8.74 17.47 15.05
C LEU A 263 10.16 17.02 15.41
N ALA A 264 11.08 16.97 14.45
CA ALA A 264 12.48 16.61 14.70
C ALA A 264 13.23 17.63 15.57
N GLN A 265 12.70 18.84 15.73
CA GLN A 265 13.26 19.90 16.58
C GLN A 265 12.48 20.08 17.89
N HIS A 266 11.33 19.41 18.04
CA HIS A 266 10.46 19.59 19.20
C HIS A 266 11.00 18.84 20.43
N PRO A 267 11.15 19.49 21.62
CA PRO A 267 11.79 18.90 22.80
C PRO A 267 11.07 17.66 23.37
N SER A 268 9.74 17.58 23.19
CA SER A 268 8.94 16.44 23.66
C SER A 268 8.94 15.24 22.68
N VAL A 269 9.62 15.34 21.52
CA VAL A 269 9.71 14.28 20.52
C VAL A 269 11.10 13.67 20.56
N THR A 270 11.18 12.37 20.84
CA THR A 270 12.46 11.67 20.99
C THR A 270 13.00 11.13 19.67
N ARG A 271 12.12 10.89 18.69
CA ARG A 271 12.48 10.37 17.38
C ARG A 271 11.42 10.68 16.34
N VAL A 272 11.85 11.01 15.13
CA VAL A 272 10.98 11.12 13.95
C VAL A 272 11.45 10.12 12.89
N LEU A 273 10.52 9.37 12.33
CA LEU A 273 10.73 8.42 11.27
C LEU A 273 10.01 8.94 10.02
N TYR A 274 10.76 9.42 9.05
CA TYR A 274 10.26 9.91 7.77
C TYR A 274 11.36 9.84 6.72
N PRO A 275 11.18 9.07 5.63
CA PRO A 275 12.23 8.83 4.63
C PRO A 275 12.70 10.08 3.88
N GLY A 276 11.88 11.15 3.87
CA GLY A 276 12.22 12.44 3.30
C GLY A 276 13.23 13.27 4.12
N LEU A 277 13.49 12.92 5.39
CA LEU A 277 14.54 13.56 6.19
C LEU A 277 15.91 12.98 5.87
N ALA A 278 16.91 13.84 5.65
CA ALA A 278 18.29 13.41 5.41
C ALA A 278 18.90 12.59 6.57
N THR A 279 18.35 12.72 7.78
CA THR A 279 18.76 11.98 8.97
C THR A 279 18.15 10.58 9.05
N HIS A 280 17.19 10.23 8.18
CA HIS A 280 16.61 8.90 8.15
C HIS A 280 17.62 7.88 7.62
N PRO A 281 17.82 6.72 8.29
CA PRO A 281 18.83 5.74 7.89
C PRO A 281 18.73 5.26 6.44
N GLY A 282 17.50 5.15 5.92
CA GLY A 282 17.21 4.72 4.56
C GLY A 282 17.07 5.85 3.54
N HIS A 283 17.35 7.11 3.88
CA HIS A 283 17.10 8.27 3.02
C HIS A 283 17.72 8.14 1.63
N THR A 284 19.01 7.81 1.56
CA THR A 284 19.75 7.69 0.28
C THR A 284 19.15 6.61 -0.62
N ILE A 285 18.81 5.44 -0.06
CA ILE A 285 18.16 4.36 -0.81
C ILE A 285 16.77 4.82 -1.25
N HIS A 286 16.00 5.41 -0.34
CA HIS A 286 14.65 5.87 -0.66
C HIS A 286 14.61 6.86 -1.81
N THR A 287 15.48 7.88 -1.78
CA THR A 287 15.57 8.92 -2.82
C THR A 287 16.11 8.41 -4.16
N SER A 288 16.74 7.24 -4.21
CA SER A 288 17.15 6.60 -5.46
C SER A 288 16.03 5.82 -6.15
N GLN A 289 14.97 5.45 -5.41
CA GLN A 289 13.88 4.61 -5.91
C GLN A 289 12.50 5.26 -5.85
N ALA A 290 12.37 6.40 -5.16
CA ALA A 290 11.13 7.16 -5.01
C ALA A 290 11.37 8.65 -5.21
N THR A 291 10.34 9.37 -5.68
CA THR A 291 10.43 10.81 -6.00
C THR A 291 10.05 11.73 -4.83
N SER A 292 9.60 11.17 -3.70
CA SER A 292 9.19 11.91 -2.50
C SER A 292 9.35 11.04 -1.25
N GLY A 293 9.36 11.64 -0.06
CA GLY A 293 9.31 10.93 1.22
C GLY A 293 7.94 10.31 1.55
N GLY A 294 6.92 10.58 0.72
CA GLY A 294 5.56 10.13 0.95
C GLY A 294 4.77 11.03 1.91
N ALA A 295 3.57 10.60 2.28
CA ALA A 295 2.65 11.38 3.12
C ALA A 295 2.37 10.72 4.49
N VAL A 296 3.20 9.77 4.92
CA VAL A 296 3.13 9.13 6.23
C VAL A 296 4.44 9.36 6.96
N LEU A 297 4.35 9.76 8.21
CA LEU A 297 5.48 9.82 9.14
C LEU A 297 5.11 9.15 10.45
N SER A 298 6.11 8.76 11.25
CA SER A 298 5.92 8.34 12.63
C SER A 298 6.83 9.14 13.54
N PHE A 299 6.37 9.39 14.76
CA PHE A 299 7.16 10.07 15.76
C PHE A 299 6.92 9.46 17.15
N ASP A 300 7.91 9.57 18.01
CA ASP A 300 7.92 8.95 19.33
C ASP A 300 7.95 10.04 20.42
N VAL A 301 7.01 9.94 21.35
CA VAL A 301 6.86 10.85 22.49
C VAL A 301 7.28 10.20 23.82
N GLY A 302 8.06 9.12 23.76
CA GLY A 302 8.75 8.46 24.87
C GLY A 302 7.92 7.45 25.66
N SER A 303 6.62 7.66 25.86
CA SER A 303 5.78 6.77 26.65
C SER A 303 4.35 6.62 26.13
N GLN A 304 3.68 5.54 26.55
CA GLN A 304 2.26 5.34 26.24
C GLN A 304 1.36 6.44 26.83
N ASP A 305 1.69 6.94 28.04
CA ASP A 305 0.92 8.02 28.66
C ASP A 305 1.05 9.31 27.89
N ASN A 306 2.26 9.65 27.43
CA ASN A 306 2.49 10.77 26.55
C ASN A 306 1.71 10.63 25.24
N ALA A 307 1.79 9.46 24.59
CA ALA A 307 1.01 9.18 23.38
C ALA A 307 -0.49 9.37 23.60
N ARG A 308 -1.02 8.94 24.75
CA ARG A 308 -2.42 9.12 25.13
C ARG A 308 -2.75 10.60 25.29
N LYS A 309 -1.92 11.39 26.00
CA LYS A 309 -2.11 12.83 26.19
C LYS A 309 -2.16 13.55 24.85
N VAL A 310 -1.19 13.28 23.96
CA VAL A 310 -1.13 13.88 22.62
C VAL A 310 -2.41 13.57 21.83
N VAL A 311 -2.74 12.30 21.67
CA VAL A 311 -3.92 11.88 20.88
C VAL A 311 -5.23 12.45 21.42
N THR A 312 -5.35 12.60 22.76
CA THR A 312 -6.55 13.16 23.38
C THR A 312 -6.67 14.67 23.17
N ALA A 313 -5.54 15.38 23.04
CA ALA A 313 -5.50 16.83 22.89
C ALA A 313 -5.58 17.31 21.44
N LEU A 314 -5.24 16.46 20.46
CA LEU A 314 -5.38 16.78 19.04
C LEU A 314 -6.84 17.06 18.66
N LYS A 315 -7.05 18.06 17.80
CA LYS A 315 -8.37 18.51 17.36
C LYS A 315 -8.59 18.35 15.86
N ILE A 316 -7.53 18.44 15.05
CA ILE A 316 -7.63 18.38 13.59
C ILE A 316 -7.46 16.94 13.09
N PRO A 317 -6.36 16.21 13.38
CA PRO A 317 -6.20 14.85 12.90
C PRO A 317 -7.19 13.89 13.56
N VAL A 318 -7.79 13.03 12.76
CA VAL A 318 -8.71 12.00 13.26
C VAL A 318 -7.90 10.89 13.95
N PHE A 319 -8.22 10.55 15.20
CA PHE A 319 -7.66 9.39 15.86
C PHE A 319 -8.36 8.11 15.37
N SER A 320 -7.75 7.41 14.44
CA SER A 320 -8.34 6.22 13.82
C SER A 320 -7.27 5.26 13.30
N VAL A 321 -7.72 4.07 12.93
CA VAL A 321 -6.98 3.16 12.05
C VAL A 321 -7.00 3.70 10.62
N SER A 322 -6.23 3.07 9.72
CA SER A 322 -6.12 3.45 8.32
C SER A 322 -5.15 4.61 8.08
N LEU A 323 -5.08 5.09 6.84
CA LEU A 323 -4.20 6.15 6.35
C LEU A 323 -4.58 6.53 4.91
N GLY A 324 -3.98 7.60 4.40
CA GLY A 324 -3.99 7.90 2.96
C GLY A 324 -5.26 8.58 2.46
N ALA A 325 -6.00 9.23 3.35
CA ALA A 325 -7.18 10.02 3.03
C ALA A 325 -6.86 11.51 2.86
N VAL A 326 -7.86 12.30 2.45
CA VAL A 326 -7.78 13.77 2.41
C VAL A 326 -7.72 14.36 3.81
N GLU A 327 -8.27 13.65 4.80
CA GLU A 327 -8.15 14.00 6.22
C GLU A 327 -6.84 13.45 6.80
N SER A 328 -6.21 14.22 7.68
CA SER A 328 -5.10 13.76 8.52
C SER A 328 -5.58 12.71 9.52
N ILE A 329 -4.84 11.60 9.63
CA ILE A 329 -5.15 10.50 10.54
C ILE A 329 -3.96 10.22 11.43
N VAL A 330 -4.17 10.25 12.76
CA VAL A 330 -3.20 9.76 13.73
C VAL A 330 -3.60 8.39 14.24
N SER A 331 -2.65 7.46 14.31
CA SER A 331 -2.85 6.10 14.80
C SER A 331 -1.89 5.80 15.93
N TYR A 332 -2.28 4.91 16.84
CA TYR A 332 -1.42 4.34 17.87
C TYR A 332 -1.13 2.87 17.55
N PRO A 333 -0.02 2.58 16.84
CA PRO A 333 0.28 1.24 16.33
C PRO A 333 0.20 0.11 17.35
N PRO A 334 0.70 0.27 18.61
CA PRO A 334 0.67 -0.82 19.60
C PRO A 334 -0.73 -1.34 19.97
N LYS A 335 -1.80 -0.54 19.76
CA LYS A 335 -3.19 -0.93 20.03
C LYS A 335 -4.06 -1.01 18.77
N MET A 336 -3.50 -0.76 17.60
CA MET A 336 -4.21 -0.73 16.33
C MET A 336 -3.62 -1.72 15.33
N SER A 337 -2.73 -1.26 14.46
CA SER A 337 -2.21 -2.08 13.35
C SER A 337 -1.29 -3.23 13.80
N HIS A 338 -0.78 -3.20 15.03
CA HIS A 338 0.14 -4.18 15.61
C HIS A 338 -0.33 -4.69 16.98
N ALA A 339 -1.64 -4.63 17.24
CA ALA A 339 -2.22 -5.03 18.52
C ALA A 339 -2.07 -6.53 18.84
N GLU A 340 -1.74 -7.34 17.85
CA GLU A 340 -1.52 -8.77 17.96
C GLU A 340 -0.11 -9.12 18.48
N LEU A 341 0.84 -8.20 18.35
CA LEU A 341 2.22 -8.38 18.81
C LEU A 341 2.31 -8.18 20.32
N ASN A 342 3.05 -9.06 20.98
CA ASN A 342 3.40 -8.86 22.39
C ASN A 342 4.48 -7.77 22.55
N GLN A 343 4.75 -7.37 23.80
CA GLN A 343 5.70 -6.27 24.09
C GLN A 343 7.13 -6.53 23.58
N ALA A 344 7.58 -7.77 23.59
CA ALA A 344 8.93 -8.14 23.10
C ALA A 344 8.98 -8.05 21.57
N GLU A 345 7.94 -8.49 20.89
CA GLU A 345 7.80 -8.41 19.42
C GLU A 345 7.67 -6.96 18.95
N LEU A 346 6.87 -6.13 19.64
CA LEU A 346 6.78 -4.69 19.36
C LEU A 346 8.17 -4.04 19.46
N SER A 347 8.91 -4.31 20.55
CA SER A 347 10.24 -3.76 20.76
C SER A 347 11.23 -4.24 19.69
N ALA A 348 11.21 -5.52 19.33
CA ALA A 348 12.04 -6.09 18.26
C ALA A 348 11.71 -5.48 16.88
N SER A 349 10.47 -5.02 16.70
CA SER A 349 10.02 -4.31 15.49
C SER A 349 10.26 -2.79 15.56
N GLY A 350 10.95 -2.27 16.59
CA GLY A 350 11.21 -0.84 16.75
C GLY A 350 9.96 0.00 17.07
N ILE A 351 8.87 -0.66 17.46
CA ILE A 351 7.62 -0.01 17.85
C ILE A 351 7.65 0.21 19.36
N THR A 352 7.93 1.44 19.76
CA THR A 352 8.01 1.87 21.16
C THR A 352 6.62 2.15 21.75
N PRO A 353 6.48 2.19 23.08
CA PRO A 353 5.22 2.58 23.72
C PRO A 353 4.77 4.00 23.42
N GLY A 354 5.68 4.90 23.02
CA GLY A 354 5.38 6.28 22.66
C GLY A 354 5.17 6.53 21.18
N LEU A 355 5.23 5.50 20.32
CA LEU A 355 5.16 5.68 18.87
C LEU A 355 3.75 6.01 18.40
N LEU A 356 3.65 7.13 17.68
CA LEU A 356 2.46 7.57 16.94
C LEU A 356 2.77 7.55 15.44
N ARG A 357 1.83 7.11 14.61
CA ARG A 357 1.92 7.21 13.15
C ARG A 357 0.95 8.27 12.66
N PHE A 358 1.41 9.18 11.83
CA PHE A 358 0.66 10.28 11.27
C PHE A 358 0.57 10.15 9.74
N SER A 359 -0.63 9.99 9.22
CA SER A 359 -0.93 10.08 7.80
C SER A 359 -1.43 11.48 7.51
N VAL A 360 -0.68 12.24 6.75
CA VAL A 360 -0.93 13.67 6.52
C VAL A 360 -1.95 13.84 5.41
N GLY A 361 -3.00 14.59 5.69
CA GLY A 361 -4.07 14.97 4.78
C GLY A 361 -3.77 16.24 3.99
N LEU A 362 -4.84 16.98 3.68
CA LEU A 362 -4.80 18.20 2.85
C LEU A 362 -5.04 19.47 3.66
N GLU A 363 -5.18 19.37 4.98
CA GLU A 363 -5.34 20.54 5.86
C GLU A 363 -4.14 21.47 5.75
N ASP A 364 -4.33 22.73 6.10
CA ASP A 364 -3.24 23.71 6.15
C ASP A 364 -2.16 23.22 7.13
N VAL A 365 -0.92 23.15 6.67
CA VAL A 365 0.18 22.63 7.47
C VAL A 365 0.48 23.47 8.70
N THR A 366 0.21 24.77 8.66
CA THR A 366 0.40 25.67 9.82
C THR A 366 -0.62 25.37 10.91
N ASP A 367 -1.83 25.02 10.54
CA ASP A 367 -2.87 24.61 11.49
C ASP A 367 -2.52 23.24 12.11
N LEU A 368 -2.02 22.28 11.29
CA LEU A 368 -1.55 20.98 11.79
C LEU A 368 -0.37 21.12 12.76
N ILE A 369 0.59 22.01 12.48
CA ILE A 369 1.72 22.29 13.36
C ILE A 369 1.22 22.90 14.68
N ALA A 370 0.34 23.89 14.62
CA ALA A 370 -0.20 24.53 15.81
C ALA A 370 -1.00 23.58 16.70
N ASP A 371 -1.76 22.65 16.09
CA ASP A 371 -2.52 21.63 16.83
C ASP A 371 -1.59 20.59 17.46
N LEU A 372 -0.53 20.17 16.74
CA LEU A 372 0.50 19.29 17.29
C LEU A 372 1.26 19.93 18.44
N ASP A 373 1.68 21.20 18.33
CA ASP A 373 2.36 21.91 19.41
C ASP A 373 1.47 22.02 20.64
N HIS A 374 0.17 22.36 20.45
CA HIS A 374 -0.80 22.37 21.53
C HIS A 374 -0.92 21.00 22.21
N ALA A 375 -0.94 19.92 21.44
CA ALA A 375 -1.05 18.58 21.97
C ALA A 375 0.24 18.10 22.66
N LEU A 376 1.42 18.43 22.11
CA LEU A 376 2.72 18.11 22.70
C LEU A 376 2.99 18.86 24.00
N ALA A 377 2.49 20.09 24.15
CA ALA A 377 2.57 20.86 25.41
C ALA A 377 1.87 20.16 26.59
N GLN A 378 0.93 19.21 26.34
CA GLN A 378 0.30 18.43 27.41
C GLN A 378 1.25 17.39 28.03
N ILE A 379 2.39 17.09 27.38
CA ILE A 379 3.40 16.16 27.90
C ILE A 379 4.23 16.85 28.98
N GLU A 380 4.50 18.15 28.83
CA GLU A 380 5.37 18.94 29.71
C GLU A 380 4.65 19.42 30.98
N ALA A 381 3.34 19.29 31.00
CA ALA A 381 2.49 19.65 32.15
C ALA A 381 2.23 18.44 33.06
#